data_d022aa9ca825f1812f802718ca08ec9f
#
_entry.id   d022aa9ca825f1812f802718ca08ec9f
#
_cell.length_a   1.000
_cell.length_b   1.000
_cell.length_c   1.000
_cell.angle_alpha   90.00
_cell.angle_beta   90.00
_cell.angle_gamma   90.00
#
_symmetry.space_group_name_H-M   'P 1'
#
loop_
_entity.id
_entity.type
_entity.pdbx_description
1 polymer ?
#
loop_
_entity_poly.entity_id
_entity_poly.type
_entity_poly.pdbx_seq_one_letter_code
_entity_poly.pdbx_strand_id
1 'polypeptide(L)'
;RLSEKLHDTFGVDKEYAAVLANVVFKDAGDYSSLSTKAIRKILPHLKDGNDYSVACEYAGYRHSKHSLTKEEIQNKVLKDKLELLPRNSLRNPVVEKILNQMINVVNGIVSEYGKPDEIRIELARELKKSAKEREELSKSINETTRLHEELVKKLQNEFGLSHVSRNDIIRYKLYMELESNGYKTLYTNTYIPREKLFSKEFDIEHIIPQAKLFDDSFSNKTLEARQANLDKSNTTAFDYVASKYGDEIANGEYKTRIESLYKDGKISKTKRDKLLMKEADIPSGFINRDLRD
;
A
#
# COMPACT_ATOMS: atom_id res chain seq x y z
N ARG A 1 18.12 8.49 35.94
CA ARG A 1 19.23 8.67 34.93
C ARG A 1 19.07 9.94 34.08
N LEU A 2 17.91 10.25 33.49
CA LEU A 2 17.72 11.46 32.70
C LEU A 2 17.38 12.67 33.56
N SER A 3 16.51 12.51 34.54
CA SER A 3 16.19 13.54 35.54
C SER A 3 17.44 13.95 36.34
N GLU A 4 18.26 13.00 36.74
CA GLU A 4 19.55 13.28 37.40
C GLU A 4 20.50 14.10 36.49
N LYS A 5 20.59 13.70 35.20
CA LYS A 5 21.37 14.42 34.22
C LYS A 5 20.86 15.84 33.95
N LEU A 6 19.54 16.03 33.94
CA LEU A 6 18.92 17.35 33.83
C LEU A 6 19.24 18.22 35.05
N HIS A 7 19.20 17.63 36.23
CA HIS A 7 19.57 18.32 37.47
C HIS A 7 21.09 18.66 37.54
N ASP A 8 21.93 17.62 37.38
CA ASP A 8 23.36 17.73 37.63
C ASP A 8 24.12 18.54 36.55
N THR A 9 23.67 18.43 35.27
CA THR A 9 24.36 19.07 34.14
C THR A 9 23.78 20.43 33.79
N PHE A 10 22.46 20.61 33.98
CA PHE A 10 21.75 21.81 33.54
C PHE A 10 21.11 22.61 34.65
N GLY A 11 21.31 22.20 35.94
CA GLY A 11 20.83 22.94 37.11
C GLY A 11 19.30 23.01 37.22
N VAL A 12 18.56 22.10 36.55
CA VAL A 12 17.09 22.05 36.58
C VAL A 12 16.69 21.49 37.96
N ASP A 13 15.69 22.11 38.59
CA ASP A 13 15.13 21.60 39.86
C ASP A 13 14.72 20.12 39.75
N LYS A 14 14.92 19.33 40.83
CA LYS A 14 14.71 17.88 40.81
C LYS A 14 13.30 17.47 40.46
N GLU A 15 12.28 18.18 41.00
CA GLU A 15 10.88 17.88 40.72
C GLU A 15 10.54 18.20 39.25
N TYR A 16 11.02 19.35 38.76
CA TYR A 16 10.83 19.77 37.40
C TYR A 16 11.60 18.89 36.40
N ALA A 17 12.82 18.47 36.75
CA ALA A 17 13.60 17.50 35.98
C ALA A 17 12.91 16.13 35.86
N ALA A 18 12.24 15.67 36.91
CA ALA A 18 11.45 14.44 36.90
C ALA A 18 10.22 14.56 35.99
N VAL A 19 9.52 15.69 36.02
CA VAL A 19 8.37 15.97 35.15
C VAL A 19 8.84 16.03 33.68
N LEU A 20 9.89 16.79 33.38
CA LEU A 20 10.47 16.88 32.02
C LEU A 20 10.92 15.53 31.49
N ALA A 21 11.58 14.71 32.31
CA ALA A 21 12.04 13.38 31.92
C ALA A 21 10.86 12.45 31.55
N ASN A 22 9.71 12.61 32.18
CA ASN A 22 8.52 11.80 31.92
C ASN A 22 7.67 12.32 30.75
N VAL A 23 7.61 13.64 30.54
CA VAL A 23 6.76 14.25 29.51
C VAL A 23 7.44 14.20 28.14
N VAL A 24 8.74 14.49 28.07
CA VAL A 24 9.47 14.62 26.81
C VAL A 24 9.81 13.27 26.16
N PHE A 25 9.80 12.16 26.93
CA PHE A 25 10.31 10.88 26.43
C PHE A 25 9.29 9.77 26.30
N LYS A 26 8.02 10.00 26.53
CA LYS A 26 6.96 8.99 26.25
C LYS A 26 6.84 8.66 24.77
N ASP A 27 7.22 9.57 23.89
CA ASP A 27 7.14 9.42 22.42
C ASP A 27 8.53 9.43 21.73
N ALA A 28 9.63 9.33 22.45
CA ALA A 28 10.98 9.40 21.89
C ALA A 28 11.42 8.07 21.24
N GLY A 29 10.57 7.49 20.40
CA GLY A 29 11.00 6.50 19.41
C GLY A 29 11.61 7.13 18.16
N ASP A 30 11.42 8.44 17.95
CA ASP A 30 11.93 9.17 16.80
C ASP A 30 13.12 10.05 17.14
N TYR A 31 14.12 10.04 16.25
CA TYR A 31 15.26 10.95 16.32
C TYR A 31 14.98 12.20 15.48
N SER A 32 15.40 13.34 15.99
CA SER A 32 15.38 14.59 15.22
C SER A 32 16.25 14.49 13.97
N SER A 33 15.79 15.04 12.86
CA SER A 33 16.58 15.19 11.63
C SER A 33 17.71 16.25 11.77
N LEU A 34 17.77 16.94 12.90
CA LEU A 34 18.79 17.95 13.20
C LEU A 34 19.95 17.35 13.98
N SER A 35 21.18 17.71 13.59
CA SER A 35 22.36 17.36 14.36
C SER A 35 22.43 18.18 15.66
N THR A 36 23.07 17.63 16.71
CA THR A 36 23.32 18.35 17.97
C THR A 36 24.03 19.70 17.74
N LYS A 37 24.92 19.78 16.75
CA LYS A 37 25.60 21.04 16.36
C LYS A 37 24.61 22.08 15.83
N ALA A 38 23.67 21.67 14.99
CA ALA A 38 22.65 22.55 14.47
C ALA A 38 21.72 23.04 15.59
N ILE A 39 21.26 22.12 16.46
CA ILE A 39 20.41 22.46 17.59
C ILE A 39 21.08 23.50 18.50
N ARG A 40 22.36 23.31 18.87
CA ARG A 40 23.11 24.26 19.73
C ARG A 40 23.22 25.63 19.12
N LYS A 41 23.29 25.77 17.82
CA LYS A 41 23.35 27.07 17.13
C LYS A 41 21.99 27.74 16.99
N ILE A 42 20.92 26.97 16.76
CA ILE A 42 19.56 27.51 16.54
C ILE A 42 18.87 27.85 17.86
N LEU A 43 19.10 27.04 18.91
CA LEU A 43 18.41 27.16 20.20
C LEU A 43 18.52 28.56 20.86
N PRO A 44 19.68 29.27 20.88
CA PRO A 44 19.74 30.62 21.42
C PRO A 44 18.72 31.56 20.77
N HIS A 45 18.66 31.57 19.45
CA HIS A 45 17.76 32.44 18.69
C HIS A 45 16.28 32.09 18.92
N LEU A 46 15.94 30.80 19.14
CA LEU A 46 14.60 30.40 19.55
C LEU A 46 14.25 30.91 20.96
N LYS A 47 15.22 30.91 21.88
CA LYS A 47 15.04 31.45 23.23
C LYS A 47 14.83 32.96 23.23
N ASP A 48 15.39 33.65 22.25
CA ASP A 48 15.20 35.10 22.04
C ASP A 48 13.82 35.43 21.40
N GLY A 49 12.94 34.42 21.24
CA GLY A 49 11.56 34.59 20.74
C GLY A 49 11.41 34.62 19.22
N ASN A 50 12.46 34.30 18.47
CA ASN A 50 12.36 34.23 17.01
C ASN A 50 11.67 32.94 16.53
N ASP A 51 10.94 33.04 15.44
CA ASP A 51 10.39 31.87 14.75
C ASP A 51 11.50 30.94 14.27
N TYR A 52 11.19 29.63 14.13
CA TYR A 52 12.15 28.62 13.73
C TYR A 52 12.89 28.95 12.41
N SER A 53 12.18 29.50 11.43
CA SER A 53 12.77 29.91 10.14
C SER A 53 13.80 30.99 10.29
N VAL A 54 13.48 32.04 11.07
CA VAL A 54 14.34 33.18 11.37
C VAL A 54 15.53 32.75 12.25
N ALA A 55 15.29 31.90 13.25
CA ALA A 55 16.32 31.34 14.09
C ALA A 55 17.33 30.48 13.30
N CYS A 56 16.88 29.77 12.28
CA CYS A 56 17.74 29.03 11.37
C CYS A 56 18.63 29.97 10.55
N GLU A 57 18.09 31.07 10.02
CA GLU A 57 18.83 32.06 9.24
C GLU A 57 19.94 32.71 10.10
N TYR A 58 19.62 33.14 11.30
CA TYR A 58 20.62 33.70 12.25
C TYR A 58 21.70 32.69 12.63
N ALA A 59 21.35 31.41 12.71
CA ALA A 59 22.31 30.35 12.96
C ALA A 59 23.14 29.94 11.72
N GLY A 60 22.90 30.56 10.56
CA GLY A 60 23.57 30.27 9.29
C GLY A 60 23.06 29.00 8.62
N TYR A 61 21.83 28.57 8.93
CA TYR A 61 21.18 27.43 8.30
C TYR A 61 19.96 27.87 7.48
N ARG A 62 19.69 27.18 6.38
CA ARG A 62 18.41 27.28 5.70
C ARG A 62 17.39 26.36 6.38
N HIS A 63 16.23 26.86 6.70
CA HIS A 63 15.11 26.13 7.29
C HIS A 63 14.70 24.92 6.42
N SER A 64 14.73 25.08 5.10
CA SER A 64 14.44 24.05 4.11
C SER A 64 15.39 24.17 2.93
N LYS A 65 15.73 23.04 2.28
CA LYS A 65 16.50 23.03 1.03
C LYS A 65 15.80 23.80 -0.10
N HIS A 66 14.50 23.99 0.03
CA HIS A 66 13.65 24.68 -0.96
C HIS A 66 13.20 26.07 -0.50
N SER A 67 13.62 26.55 0.68
CA SER A 67 13.35 27.93 1.08
C SER A 67 14.18 28.86 0.22
N LEU A 68 13.49 29.68 -0.56
CA LEU A 68 14.10 30.73 -1.37
C LEU A 68 14.25 31.97 -0.50
N THR A 69 15.37 32.68 -0.64
CA THR A 69 15.52 34.02 -0.06
C THR A 69 14.58 35.01 -0.73
N LYS A 70 14.33 36.18 -0.08
CA LYS A 70 13.50 37.22 -0.68
C LYS A 70 14.03 37.67 -2.04
N GLU A 71 15.35 37.71 -2.19
CA GLU A 71 16.04 38.06 -3.45
C GLU A 71 15.86 36.97 -4.50
N GLU A 72 15.98 35.70 -4.14
CA GLU A 72 15.75 34.57 -5.03
C GLU A 72 14.30 34.51 -5.50
N ILE A 73 13.32 34.89 -4.64
CA ILE A 73 11.90 34.96 -5.01
C ILE A 73 11.66 36.07 -6.02
N GLN A 74 12.26 37.27 -5.80
CA GLN A 74 12.12 38.41 -6.69
C GLN A 74 12.76 38.17 -8.07
N ASN A 75 13.87 37.44 -8.10
CA ASN A 75 14.61 37.13 -9.35
C ASN A 75 14.15 35.86 -10.04
N LYS A 76 13.09 35.19 -9.52
CA LYS A 76 12.61 33.93 -10.06
C LYS A 76 11.94 34.11 -11.42
N VAL A 77 12.58 33.60 -12.45
CA VAL A 77 11.98 33.51 -13.79
C VAL A 77 11.04 32.30 -13.84
N LEU A 78 9.76 32.55 -14.08
CA LEU A 78 8.78 31.48 -14.28
C LEU A 78 8.96 30.85 -15.66
N LYS A 79 9.18 29.55 -15.72
CA LYS A 79 9.27 28.81 -17.00
C LYS A 79 7.88 28.72 -17.63
N ASP A 80 7.84 28.77 -18.98
CA ASP A 80 6.59 28.56 -19.74
C ASP A 80 6.14 27.11 -19.75
N LYS A 81 7.10 26.18 -19.68
CA LYS A 81 6.85 24.73 -19.57
C LYS A 81 7.80 24.10 -18.59
N LEU A 82 7.32 23.08 -17.89
CA LEU A 82 8.14 22.21 -17.06
C LEU A 82 8.91 21.23 -17.96
N GLU A 83 10.20 21.05 -17.70
CA GLU A 83 11.03 20.08 -18.38
C GLU A 83 10.76 18.68 -17.85
N LEU A 84 10.72 17.69 -18.75
CA LEU A 84 10.62 16.29 -18.37
C LEU A 84 11.91 15.85 -17.67
N LEU A 85 11.76 14.96 -16.69
CA LEU A 85 12.91 14.34 -16.04
C LEU A 85 13.66 13.46 -17.07
N PRO A 86 14.98 13.59 -17.15
CA PRO A 86 15.79 12.71 -17.98
C PRO A 86 15.63 11.24 -17.56
N ARG A 87 15.76 10.33 -18.52
CA ARG A 87 15.68 8.89 -18.26
C ARG A 87 16.76 8.45 -17.26
N ASN A 88 16.37 7.68 -16.26
CA ASN A 88 17.23 7.22 -15.16
C ASN A 88 17.75 8.34 -14.24
N SER A 89 17.10 9.49 -14.20
CA SER A 89 17.43 10.59 -13.28
C SER A 89 17.06 10.28 -11.83
N LEU A 90 16.07 9.41 -11.63
CA LEU A 90 15.65 8.98 -10.29
C LEU A 90 16.00 7.52 -10.05
N ARG A 91 16.29 7.20 -8.79
CA ARG A 91 16.59 5.84 -8.34
C ARG A 91 15.41 4.87 -8.54
N ASN A 92 14.18 5.38 -8.55
CA ASN A 92 12.97 4.59 -8.76
C ASN A 92 12.35 4.96 -10.11
N PRO A 93 12.41 4.08 -11.13
CA PRO A 93 11.88 4.36 -12.46
C PRO A 93 10.35 4.49 -12.50
N VAL A 94 9.63 3.90 -11.55
CA VAL A 94 8.16 4.05 -11.44
C VAL A 94 7.83 5.48 -11.01
N VAL A 95 8.53 6.02 -10.01
CA VAL A 95 8.36 7.41 -9.56
C VAL A 95 8.71 8.38 -10.68
N GLU A 96 9.80 8.13 -11.43
CA GLU A 96 10.19 8.94 -12.58
C GLU A 96 9.08 8.99 -13.65
N LYS A 97 8.48 7.84 -13.97
CA LYS A 97 7.37 7.75 -14.91
C LYS A 97 6.15 8.54 -14.44
N ILE A 98 5.77 8.41 -13.16
CA ILE A 98 4.63 9.13 -12.58
C ILE A 98 4.87 10.64 -12.60
N LEU A 99 6.06 11.09 -12.20
CA LEU A 99 6.41 12.51 -12.24
C LEU A 99 6.39 13.07 -13.66
N ASN A 100 6.89 12.34 -14.66
CA ASN A 100 6.82 12.76 -16.05
C ASN A 100 5.38 12.83 -16.58
N GLN A 101 4.51 11.92 -16.17
CA GLN A 101 3.08 12.00 -16.47
C GLN A 101 2.43 13.24 -15.82
N MET A 102 2.74 13.53 -14.57
CA MET A 102 2.27 14.72 -13.88
C MET A 102 2.75 16.00 -14.57
N ILE A 103 4.04 16.08 -14.95
CA ILE A 103 4.59 17.20 -15.71
C ILE A 103 3.83 17.40 -17.03
N ASN A 104 3.52 16.34 -17.75
CA ASN A 104 2.75 16.43 -19.00
C ASN A 104 1.34 16.98 -18.77
N VAL A 105 0.66 16.54 -17.70
CA VAL A 105 -0.67 17.06 -17.33
C VAL A 105 -0.60 18.54 -17.00
N VAL A 106 0.37 18.95 -16.17
CA VAL A 106 0.55 20.37 -15.81
C VAL A 106 0.86 21.20 -17.06
N ASN A 107 1.74 20.73 -17.91
CA ASN A 107 2.06 21.43 -19.16
C ASN A 107 0.85 21.53 -20.10
N GLY A 108 -0.01 20.49 -20.14
CA GLY A 108 -1.27 20.53 -20.88
C GLY A 108 -2.22 21.61 -20.34
N ILE A 109 -2.41 21.68 -19.02
CA ILE A 109 -3.23 22.71 -18.37
C ILE A 109 -2.68 24.11 -18.64
N VAL A 110 -1.37 24.31 -18.49
CA VAL A 110 -0.73 25.60 -18.76
C VAL A 110 -0.90 26.02 -20.24
N SER A 111 -0.87 25.05 -21.15
CA SER A 111 -1.02 25.30 -22.59
C SER A 111 -2.46 25.71 -22.96
N GLU A 112 -3.46 25.17 -22.27
CA GLU A 112 -4.88 25.38 -22.56
C GLU A 112 -5.46 26.58 -21.81
N TYR A 113 -5.10 26.75 -20.53
CA TYR A 113 -5.69 27.75 -19.63
C TYR A 113 -4.73 28.87 -19.23
N GLY A 114 -3.48 28.83 -19.65
CA GLY A 114 -2.44 29.75 -19.20
C GLY A 114 -1.76 29.33 -17.89
N LYS A 115 -0.79 30.14 -17.46
CA LYS A 115 -0.01 29.88 -16.25
C LYS A 115 -0.88 30.07 -15.00
N PRO A 116 -0.95 29.10 -14.09
CA PRO A 116 -1.63 29.27 -12.81
C PRO A 116 -0.80 30.15 -11.88
N ASP A 117 -1.47 30.90 -11.00
CA ASP A 117 -0.82 31.70 -9.96
C ASP A 117 -0.16 30.81 -8.91
N GLU A 118 -0.76 29.64 -8.63
CA GLU A 118 -0.28 28.69 -7.64
C GLU A 118 -0.56 27.24 -8.07
N ILE A 119 0.40 26.34 -7.84
CA ILE A 119 0.23 24.89 -7.98
C ILE A 119 0.42 24.28 -6.60
N ARG A 120 -0.64 23.70 -6.04
CA ARG A 120 -0.60 22.96 -4.76
C ARG A 120 -0.50 21.48 -5.05
N ILE A 121 0.56 20.84 -4.56
CA ILE A 121 0.74 19.39 -4.62
C ILE A 121 0.52 18.84 -3.22
N GLU A 122 -0.54 18.07 -3.05
CA GLU A 122 -0.79 17.32 -1.83
C GLU A 122 -0.14 15.94 -1.97
N LEU A 123 0.84 15.68 -1.13
CA LEU A 123 1.49 14.37 -1.05
C LEU A 123 0.95 13.63 0.16
N ALA A 124 0.38 12.47 -0.05
CA ALA A 124 0.13 11.53 1.05
C ALA A 124 1.49 11.18 1.68
N ARG A 125 1.72 11.65 2.89
CA ARG A 125 2.89 11.23 3.67
C ARG A 125 2.53 9.90 4.32
N GLU A 126 3.17 8.83 3.89
CA GLU A 126 3.29 7.67 4.77
C GLU A 126 4.00 8.15 6.04
N LEU A 127 3.33 7.97 7.18
CA LEU A 127 3.96 8.20 8.48
C LEU A 127 5.25 7.39 8.51
N LYS A 128 6.37 8.06 8.74
CA LYS A 128 7.67 7.38 8.86
C LYS A 128 7.54 6.34 9.97
N LYS A 129 7.64 5.08 9.59
CA LYS A 129 7.59 3.96 10.52
C LYS A 129 8.71 4.10 11.54
N SER A 130 8.44 3.85 12.80
CA SER A 130 9.43 3.80 13.87
C SER A 130 10.52 2.75 13.58
N ALA A 131 11.64 2.80 14.25
CA ALA A 131 12.71 1.82 14.09
C ALA A 131 12.21 0.39 14.33
N LYS A 132 11.34 0.21 15.34
CA LYS A 132 10.71 -1.08 15.66
C LYS A 132 9.79 -1.56 14.55
N GLU A 133 8.91 -0.71 14.03
CA GLU A 133 8.03 -1.07 12.92
C GLU A 133 8.79 -1.39 11.64
N ARG A 134 9.92 -0.71 11.39
CA ARG A 134 10.81 -1.04 10.25
C ARG A 134 11.48 -2.40 10.42
N GLU A 135 11.91 -2.74 11.64
CA GLU A 135 12.48 -4.04 11.95
C GLU A 135 11.43 -5.16 11.79
N GLU A 136 10.23 -4.96 12.31
CA GLU A 136 9.10 -5.90 12.17
C GLU A 136 8.73 -6.08 10.69
N LEU A 137 8.67 -4.99 9.91
CA LEU A 137 8.43 -5.05 8.47
C LEU A 137 9.54 -5.81 7.75
N SER A 138 10.81 -5.56 8.08
CA SER A 138 11.94 -6.28 7.48
C SER A 138 11.90 -7.77 7.80
N LYS A 139 11.56 -8.15 9.04
CA LYS A 139 11.35 -9.55 9.42
C LYS A 139 10.23 -10.20 8.61
N SER A 140 9.08 -9.52 8.50
CA SER A 140 7.94 -9.98 7.72
C SER A 140 8.27 -10.14 6.22
N ILE A 141 9.02 -9.19 5.63
CA ILE A 141 9.48 -9.28 4.24
C ILE A 141 10.42 -10.49 4.05
N ASN A 142 11.39 -10.67 4.95
CA ASN A 142 12.34 -11.80 4.87
C ASN A 142 11.63 -13.14 5.02
N GLU A 143 10.67 -13.25 5.93
CA GLU A 143 9.86 -14.45 6.12
C GLU A 143 9.01 -14.75 4.88
N THR A 144 8.35 -13.73 4.33
CA THR A 144 7.58 -13.86 3.08
C THR A 144 8.47 -14.29 1.91
N THR A 145 9.68 -13.74 1.82
CA THR A 145 10.65 -14.10 0.76
C THR A 145 11.04 -15.57 0.91
N ARG A 146 11.39 -16.02 2.12
CA ARG A 146 11.72 -17.43 2.38
C ARG A 146 10.58 -18.37 2.01
N LEU A 147 9.36 -18.06 2.43
CA LEU A 147 8.17 -18.85 2.08
C LEU A 147 7.94 -18.90 0.57
N HIS A 148 8.20 -17.80 -0.14
CA HIS A 148 8.11 -17.77 -1.60
C HIS A 148 9.18 -18.67 -2.25
N GLU A 149 10.42 -18.63 -1.78
CA GLU A 149 11.50 -19.49 -2.29
C GLU A 149 11.20 -20.98 -2.06
N GLU A 150 10.67 -21.33 -0.89
CA GLU A 150 10.23 -22.69 -0.58
C GLU A 150 9.10 -23.15 -1.53
N LEU A 151 8.11 -22.27 -1.79
CA LEU A 151 7.04 -22.54 -2.75
C LEU A 151 7.56 -22.69 -4.18
N VAL A 152 8.50 -21.85 -4.62
CA VAL A 152 9.13 -21.97 -5.94
C VAL A 152 9.78 -23.35 -6.10
N LYS A 153 10.61 -23.77 -5.13
CA LYS A 153 11.25 -25.09 -5.14
C LYS A 153 10.22 -26.23 -5.17
N LYS A 154 9.17 -26.10 -4.37
CA LYS A 154 8.06 -27.06 -4.34
C LYS A 154 7.39 -27.19 -5.70
N LEU A 155 7.04 -26.07 -6.32
CA LEU A 155 6.37 -26.05 -7.62
C LEU A 155 7.25 -26.59 -8.74
N GLN A 156 8.55 -26.30 -8.71
CA GLN A 156 9.51 -26.88 -9.66
C GLN A 156 9.61 -28.41 -9.51
N ASN A 157 9.71 -28.90 -8.27
CA ASN A 157 9.92 -30.31 -8.01
C ASN A 157 8.65 -31.15 -8.21
N GLU A 158 7.50 -30.65 -7.76
CA GLU A 158 6.25 -31.42 -7.74
C GLU A 158 5.42 -31.29 -9.02
N PHE A 159 5.55 -30.16 -9.74
CA PHE A 159 4.79 -29.91 -10.98
C PHE A 159 5.67 -29.77 -12.22
N GLY A 160 6.99 -29.90 -12.08
CA GLY A 160 7.92 -29.86 -13.22
C GLY A 160 8.01 -28.49 -13.91
N LEU A 161 7.67 -27.40 -13.23
CA LEU A 161 7.71 -26.06 -13.81
C LEU A 161 9.18 -25.62 -13.95
N SER A 162 9.64 -25.37 -15.17
CA SER A 162 10.98 -24.86 -15.44
C SER A 162 11.19 -23.42 -14.92
N HIS A 163 10.13 -22.62 -14.97
CA HIS A 163 10.08 -21.27 -14.43
C HIS A 163 8.78 -21.07 -13.66
N VAL A 164 8.86 -20.47 -12.46
CA VAL A 164 7.71 -20.20 -11.60
C VAL A 164 7.46 -18.71 -11.56
N SER A 165 6.34 -18.27 -12.11
CA SER A 165 5.89 -16.89 -12.08
C SER A 165 5.15 -16.56 -10.77
N ARG A 166 4.92 -15.26 -10.52
CA ARG A 166 4.06 -14.82 -9.41
C ARG A 166 2.64 -15.40 -9.52
N ASN A 167 2.12 -15.49 -10.73
CA ASN A 167 0.78 -16.05 -10.96
C ASN A 167 0.72 -17.54 -10.65
N ASP A 168 1.78 -18.30 -10.87
CA ASP A 168 1.82 -19.74 -10.52
C ASP A 168 1.78 -19.92 -9.00
N ILE A 169 2.48 -19.07 -8.24
CA ILE A 169 2.44 -19.06 -6.78
C ILE A 169 1.02 -18.72 -6.29
N ILE A 170 0.39 -17.69 -6.89
CA ILE A 170 -0.98 -17.31 -6.54
C ILE A 170 -1.94 -18.47 -6.85
N ARG A 171 -1.83 -19.07 -8.03
CA ARG A 171 -2.64 -20.22 -8.46
C ARG A 171 -2.52 -21.39 -7.50
N TYR A 172 -1.32 -21.74 -7.10
CA TYR A 172 -1.09 -22.81 -6.12
C TYR A 172 -1.69 -22.48 -4.75
N LYS A 173 -1.50 -21.25 -4.26
CA LYS A 173 -2.11 -20.80 -2.99
C LYS A 173 -3.64 -20.89 -3.03
N LEU A 174 -4.25 -20.47 -4.13
CA LEU A 174 -5.70 -20.56 -4.33
C LEU A 174 -6.18 -22.02 -4.39
N TYR A 175 -5.38 -22.91 -5.00
CA TYR A 175 -5.66 -24.35 -5.02
C TYR A 175 -5.66 -24.95 -3.61
N MET A 176 -4.69 -24.56 -2.76
CA MET A 176 -4.60 -25.00 -1.38
C MET A 176 -5.75 -24.48 -0.50
N GLU A 177 -6.32 -23.32 -0.81
CA GLU A 177 -7.54 -22.86 -0.14
C GLU A 177 -8.73 -23.80 -0.38
N LEU A 178 -8.79 -24.45 -1.54
CA LEU A 178 -9.87 -25.37 -1.93
C LEU A 178 -9.72 -26.77 -1.34
N GLU A 179 -8.65 -27.06 -0.57
CA GLU A 179 -8.38 -28.38 -0.01
C GLU A 179 -9.56 -28.94 0.79
N SER A 180 -10.14 -28.15 1.71
CA SER A 180 -11.30 -28.58 2.51
C SER A 180 -12.58 -28.77 1.68
N ASN A 181 -12.63 -28.21 0.45
CA ASN A 181 -13.70 -28.46 -0.52
C ASN A 181 -13.38 -29.61 -1.49
N GLY A 182 -12.38 -30.44 -1.17
CA GLY A 182 -11.93 -31.54 -2.04
C GLY A 182 -11.34 -31.06 -3.36
N TYR A 183 -10.66 -29.91 -3.36
CA TYR A 183 -10.05 -29.26 -4.53
C TYR A 183 -11.07 -28.97 -5.66
N LYS A 184 -12.31 -28.65 -5.29
CA LYS A 184 -13.34 -28.27 -6.23
C LYS A 184 -13.51 -26.74 -6.27
N THR A 185 -13.81 -26.22 -7.45
CA THR A 185 -14.08 -24.79 -7.65
C THR A 185 -15.30 -24.34 -6.87
N LEU A 186 -15.40 -23.04 -6.60
CA LEU A 186 -16.46 -22.53 -5.73
C LEU A 186 -17.78 -22.34 -6.47
N TYR A 187 -17.76 -21.88 -7.72
CA TYR A 187 -18.99 -21.57 -8.47
C TYR A 187 -19.62 -22.81 -9.06
N THR A 188 -18.81 -23.59 -9.77
CA THR A 188 -19.30 -24.76 -10.54
C THR A 188 -19.13 -26.08 -9.83
N ASN A 189 -18.47 -26.10 -8.66
CA ASN A 189 -18.12 -27.31 -7.91
C ASN A 189 -17.33 -28.34 -8.76
N THR A 190 -16.53 -27.84 -9.72
CA THR A 190 -15.72 -28.67 -10.62
C THR A 190 -14.43 -29.07 -9.93
N TYR A 191 -14.10 -30.38 -9.94
CA TYR A 191 -12.83 -30.88 -9.40
C TYR A 191 -11.67 -30.41 -10.26
N ILE A 192 -10.60 -29.94 -9.60
CA ILE A 192 -9.36 -29.52 -10.23
C ILE A 192 -8.31 -30.63 -10.04
N PRO A 193 -8.04 -31.44 -11.08
CA PRO A 193 -6.96 -32.42 -11.01
C PRO A 193 -5.62 -31.71 -10.82
N ARG A 194 -4.75 -32.29 -9.99
CA ARG A 194 -3.44 -31.70 -9.67
C ARG A 194 -2.61 -31.44 -10.93
N GLU A 195 -2.64 -32.35 -11.89
CA GLU A 195 -1.91 -32.29 -13.15
C GLU A 195 -2.41 -31.17 -14.07
N LYS A 196 -3.67 -30.75 -13.88
CA LYS A 196 -4.32 -29.71 -14.67
C LYS A 196 -4.29 -28.33 -14.01
N LEU A 197 -3.73 -28.21 -12.80
CA LEU A 197 -3.68 -26.97 -12.04
C LEU A 197 -3.07 -25.81 -12.86
N PHE A 198 -2.02 -26.07 -13.61
CA PHE A 198 -1.32 -25.09 -14.44
C PHE A 198 -1.73 -25.11 -15.91
N SER A 199 -2.78 -25.87 -16.25
CA SER A 199 -3.34 -25.90 -17.60
C SER A 199 -4.19 -24.66 -17.87
N LYS A 200 -4.62 -24.51 -19.13
CA LYS A 200 -5.57 -23.46 -19.56
C LYS A 200 -7.04 -23.78 -19.26
N GLU A 201 -7.33 -24.88 -18.58
CA GLU A 201 -8.69 -25.29 -18.23
C GLU A 201 -9.23 -24.50 -17.04
N PHE A 202 -8.37 -24.04 -16.18
CA PHE A 202 -8.71 -23.26 -14.98
C PHE A 202 -8.03 -21.89 -15.01
N ASP A 203 -8.74 -20.86 -14.63
CA ASP A 203 -8.24 -19.48 -14.56
C ASP A 203 -8.22 -18.97 -13.11
N ILE A 204 -7.33 -17.99 -12.88
CA ILE A 204 -7.41 -17.15 -11.68
C ILE A 204 -8.49 -16.11 -11.97
N GLU A 205 -9.58 -16.20 -11.24
CA GLU A 205 -10.79 -15.42 -11.44
C GLU A 205 -10.94 -14.34 -10.35
N HIS A 206 -11.41 -13.14 -10.74
CA HIS A 206 -11.76 -12.08 -9.81
C HIS A 206 -13.19 -12.28 -9.31
N ILE A 207 -13.34 -12.49 -8.00
CA ILE A 207 -14.64 -12.70 -7.34
C ILE A 207 -15.59 -11.54 -7.62
N ILE A 208 -15.13 -10.32 -7.41
CA ILE A 208 -15.77 -9.09 -7.86
C ILE A 208 -14.97 -8.58 -9.06
N PRO A 209 -15.60 -8.36 -10.22
CA PRO A 209 -14.89 -7.91 -11.42
C PRO A 209 -14.14 -6.60 -11.20
N GLN A 210 -12.94 -6.48 -11.79
CA GLN A 210 -12.14 -5.27 -11.73
C GLN A 210 -12.86 -4.03 -12.27
N ALA A 211 -13.79 -4.20 -13.21
CA ALA A 211 -14.60 -3.11 -13.73
C ALA A 211 -15.56 -2.52 -12.68
N LYS A 212 -15.87 -3.26 -11.60
CA LYS A 212 -16.78 -2.84 -10.51
C LYS A 212 -16.06 -2.50 -9.24
N LEU A 213 -14.94 -3.18 -8.97
CA LEU A 213 -14.08 -2.95 -7.83
C LEU A 213 -12.63 -3.10 -8.28
N PHE A 214 -11.87 -2.00 -8.27
CA PHE A 214 -10.46 -2.01 -8.66
C PHE A 214 -9.60 -2.66 -7.56
N ASP A 215 -9.79 -3.98 -7.36
CA ASP A 215 -9.15 -4.76 -6.31
C ASP A 215 -8.50 -6.02 -6.91
N ASP A 216 -7.16 -5.97 -7.04
CA ASP A 216 -6.34 -7.10 -7.50
C ASP A 216 -5.75 -7.93 -6.33
N SER A 217 -6.25 -7.73 -5.11
CA SER A 217 -5.78 -8.45 -3.92
C SER A 217 -6.07 -9.95 -4.00
N PHE A 218 -5.31 -10.74 -3.26
CA PHE A 218 -5.51 -12.18 -3.14
C PHE A 218 -6.90 -12.54 -2.59
N SER A 219 -7.48 -11.68 -1.74
CA SER A 219 -8.83 -11.86 -1.20
C SER A 219 -9.94 -11.65 -2.22
N ASN A 220 -9.63 -11.10 -3.40
CA ASN A 220 -10.57 -10.95 -4.52
C ASN A 220 -10.34 -11.98 -5.64
N LYS A 221 -9.58 -13.04 -5.39
CA LYS A 221 -9.24 -14.06 -6.38
C LYS A 221 -9.67 -15.45 -5.94
N THR A 222 -10.07 -16.29 -6.90
CA THR A 222 -10.32 -17.72 -6.72
C THR A 222 -9.88 -18.48 -7.96
N LEU A 223 -9.92 -19.81 -7.90
CA LEU A 223 -9.74 -20.64 -9.09
C LEU A 223 -11.12 -21.10 -9.61
N GLU A 224 -11.34 -20.96 -10.91
CA GLU A 224 -12.57 -21.40 -11.54
C GLU A 224 -12.28 -22.02 -12.93
N ALA A 225 -13.20 -22.86 -13.40
CA ALA A 225 -13.15 -23.35 -14.75
C ALA A 225 -13.20 -22.19 -15.74
N ARG A 226 -12.35 -22.21 -16.77
CA ARG A 226 -12.24 -21.11 -17.76
C ARG A 226 -13.57 -20.75 -18.40
N GLN A 227 -14.40 -21.75 -18.71
CA GLN A 227 -15.72 -21.48 -19.28
C GLN A 227 -16.61 -20.73 -18.30
N ALA A 228 -16.60 -21.09 -17.02
CA ALA A 228 -17.39 -20.40 -16.00
C ALA A 228 -16.91 -18.96 -15.77
N ASN A 229 -15.60 -18.72 -15.86
CA ASN A 229 -15.02 -17.39 -15.82
C ASN A 229 -15.53 -16.52 -16.99
N LEU A 230 -15.52 -17.06 -18.20
CA LEU A 230 -16.06 -16.37 -19.39
C LEU A 230 -17.56 -16.10 -19.26
N ASP A 231 -18.34 -17.09 -18.82
CA ASP A 231 -19.79 -16.97 -18.62
C ASP A 231 -20.15 -15.92 -17.56
N LYS A 232 -19.36 -15.87 -16.47
CA LYS A 232 -19.56 -14.91 -15.37
C LYS A 232 -19.34 -13.47 -15.84
N SER A 233 -18.37 -13.23 -16.72
CA SER A 233 -18.09 -11.89 -17.25
C SER A 233 -17.97 -10.83 -16.14
N ASN A 234 -18.75 -9.75 -16.23
CA ASN A 234 -18.73 -8.62 -15.29
C ASN A 234 -19.77 -8.74 -14.15
N THR A 235 -20.27 -9.94 -13.84
CA THR A 235 -21.17 -10.16 -12.68
C THR A 235 -20.39 -10.54 -11.43
N THR A 236 -20.97 -10.33 -10.23
CA THR A 236 -20.34 -10.84 -8.99
C THR A 236 -20.43 -12.36 -8.95
N ALA A 237 -19.62 -12.99 -8.10
CA ALA A 237 -19.63 -14.43 -7.92
C ALA A 237 -21.01 -14.95 -7.48
N PHE A 238 -21.63 -14.27 -6.51
CA PHE A 238 -22.93 -14.63 -5.99
C PHE A 238 -24.02 -14.53 -7.06
N ASP A 239 -24.08 -13.40 -7.78
CA ASP A 239 -25.10 -13.16 -8.80
C ASP A 239 -24.96 -14.10 -10.00
N TYR A 240 -23.71 -14.46 -10.37
CA TYR A 240 -23.45 -15.47 -11.39
C TYR A 240 -24.04 -16.83 -10.99
N VAL A 241 -23.77 -17.29 -9.75
CA VAL A 241 -24.31 -18.57 -9.26
C VAL A 241 -25.83 -18.52 -9.18
N ALA A 242 -26.41 -17.43 -8.68
CA ALA A 242 -27.84 -17.24 -8.58
C ALA A 242 -28.51 -17.25 -9.96
N SER A 243 -27.95 -16.55 -10.95
CA SER A 243 -28.52 -16.49 -12.29
C SER A 243 -28.39 -17.82 -13.05
N LYS A 244 -27.31 -18.56 -12.84
CA LYS A 244 -27.06 -19.80 -13.60
C LYS A 244 -27.70 -21.04 -12.98
N TYR A 245 -27.75 -21.12 -11.65
CA TYR A 245 -28.20 -22.32 -10.92
C TYR A 245 -29.41 -22.07 -10.03
N GLY A 246 -29.87 -20.83 -9.90
CA GLY A 246 -31.01 -20.44 -9.10
C GLY A 246 -30.64 -19.96 -7.70
N ASP A 247 -31.52 -19.14 -7.11
CA ASP A 247 -31.34 -18.53 -5.80
C ASP A 247 -31.25 -19.57 -4.66
N GLU A 248 -31.91 -20.70 -4.77
CA GLU A 248 -31.87 -21.79 -3.79
C GLU A 248 -30.43 -22.35 -3.68
N ILE A 249 -29.76 -22.59 -4.81
CA ILE A 249 -28.40 -23.10 -4.83
C ILE A 249 -27.41 -22.04 -4.35
N ALA A 250 -27.61 -20.78 -4.74
CA ALA A 250 -26.77 -19.68 -4.29
C ALA A 250 -26.84 -19.47 -2.76
N ASN A 251 -28.02 -19.49 -2.18
CA ASN A 251 -28.24 -19.33 -0.75
C ASN A 251 -28.03 -20.62 0.07
N GLY A 252 -28.09 -21.78 -0.57
CA GLY A 252 -27.90 -23.10 0.02
C GLY A 252 -26.49 -23.62 -0.14
N GLU A 253 -26.27 -24.44 -1.17
CA GLU A 253 -25.01 -25.18 -1.37
C GLU A 253 -23.79 -24.28 -1.54
N TYR A 254 -23.89 -23.23 -2.38
CA TYR A 254 -22.80 -22.31 -2.63
C TYR A 254 -22.39 -21.58 -1.34
N LYS A 255 -23.35 -21.01 -0.62
CA LYS A 255 -23.10 -20.32 0.65
C LYS A 255 -22.52 -21.28 1.70
N THR A 256 -23.06 -22.50 1.82
CA THR A 256 -22.57 -23.51 2.77
C THR A 256 -21.12 -23.87 2.50
N ARG A 257 -20.74 -24.03 1.23
CA ARG A 257 -19.36 -24.30 0.79
C ARG A 257 -18.40 -23.19 1.20
N ILE A 258 -18.79 -21.94 1.02
CA ILE A 258 -17.99 -20.78 1.41
C ILE A 258 -17.86 -20.67 2.93
N GLU A 259 -18.94 -20.85 3.67
CA GLU A 259 -18.92 -20.79 5.12
C GLU A 259 -18.11 -21.94 5.73
N SER A 260 -18.11 -23.13 5.12
CA SER A 260 -17.24 -24.22 5.54
C SER A 260 -15.76 -23.86 5.39
N LEU A 261 -15.35 -23.37 4.22
CA LEU A 261 -13.96 -22.94 4.00
C LEU A 261 -13.52 -21.82 4.97
N TYR A 262 -14.44 -20.92 5.31
CA TYR A 262 -14.16 -19.88 6.29
C TYR A 262 -14.01 -20.45 7.70
N LYS A 263 -14.89 -21.36 8.12
CA LYS A 263 -14.80 -22.04 9.44
C LYS A 263 -13.53 -22.86 9.57
N ASP A 264 -13.09 -23.50 8.50
CA ASP A 264 -11.85 -24.28 8.43
C ASP A 264 -10.57 -23.39 8.36
N GLY A 265 -10.74 -22.05 8.37
CA GLY A 265 -9.62 -21.10 8.29
C GLY A 265 -8.89 -21.09 6.95
N LYS A 266 -9.47 -21.67 5.89
CA LYS A 266 -8.87 -21.73 4.55
C LYS A 266 -8.98 -20.40 3.81
N ILE A 267 -10.07 -19.65 4.03
CA ILE A 267 -10.27 -18.32 3.45
C ILE A 267 -10.45 -17.25 4.53
N SER A 268 -10.05 -16.02 4.21
CA SER A 268 -10.22 -14.87 5.10
C SER A 268 -11.68 -14.41 5.15
N LYS A 269 -12.05 -13.69 6.23
CA LYS A 269 -13.36 -13.02 6.33
C LYS A 269 -13.63 -12.12 5.12
N THR A 270 -12.66 -11.31 4.71
CA THR A 270 -12.77 -10.42 3.56
C THR A 270 -13.11 -11.19 2.28
N LYS A 271 -12.48 -12.34 2.06
CA LYS A 271 -12.74 -13.19 0.88
C LYS A 271 -14.12 -13.80 0.94
N ARG A 272 -14.54 -14.32 2.10
CA ARG A 272 -15.89 -14.82 2.33
C ARG A 272 -16.94 -13.76 2.00
N ASP A 273 -16.76 -12.55 2.54
CA ASP A 273 -17.71 -11.44 2.35
C ASP A 273 -17.82 -11.05 0.86
N LYS A 274 -16.70 -11.04 0.12
CA LYS A 274 -16.70 -10.82 -1.34
C LYS A 274 -17.40 -11.92 -2.13
N LEU A 275 -17.18 -13.19 -1.77
CA LEU A 275 -17.83 -14.34 -2.42
C LEU A 275 -19.35 -14.31 -2.26
N LEU A 276 -19.85 -13.78 -1.16
CA LEU A 276 -21.29 -13.67 -0.86
C LEU A 276 -21.89 -12.31 -1.25
N MET A 277 -21.08 -11.37 -1.77
CA MET A 277 -21.51 -10.02 -2.12
C MET A 277 -22.32 -10.00 -3.40
N LYS A 278 -23.51 -9.39 -3.35
CA LYS A 278 -24.33 -9.08 -4.51
C LYS A 278 -23.89 -7.79 -5.17
N GLU A 279 -24.20 -7.62 -6.45
CA GLU A 279 -23.88 -6.38 -7.15
C GLU A 279 -24.51 -5.13 -6.52
N ALA A 280 -25.74 -5.27 -6.02
CA ALA A 280 -26.44 -4.19 -5.33
C ALA A 280 -25.74 -3.73 -4.02
N ASP A 281 -24.91 -4.58 -3.43
CA ASP A 281 -24.22 -4.32 -2.17
C ASP A 281 -22.83 -3.69 -2.40
N ILE A 282 -22.38 -3.56 -3.65
CA ILE A 282 -21.11 -2.92 -3.98
C ILE A 282 -21.23 -1.41 -3.70
N PRO A 283 -20.44 -0.85 -2.77
CA PRO A 283 -20.53 0.57 -2.45
C PRO A 283 -20.24 1.43 -3.68
N SER A 284 -21.19 2.27 -4.08
CA SER A 284 -21.06 3.21 -5.21
C SER A 284 -19.94 4.25 -5.07
N GLY A 285 -19.31 4.35 -3.87
CA GLY A 285 -18.20 5.24 -3.58
C GLY A 285 -16.80 4.62 -3.74
N PHE A 286 -16.68 3.36 -4.17
CA PHE A 286 -15.38 2.70 -4.32
C PHE A 286 -14.54 3.28 -5.47
N ILE A 287 -15.19 3.78 -6.52
CA ILE A 287 -14.50 4.49 -7.63
C ILE A 287 -13.76 5.74 -7.12
N ASN A 288 -14.22 6.35 -6.02
CA ASN A 288 -13.61 7.54 -5.44
C ASN A 288 -12.55 7.28 -4.35
N ARG A 289 -12.36 6.03 -3.90
CA ARG A 289 -11.32 5.72 -2.90
C ARG A 289 -9.95 5.43 -3.53
N ASP A 290 -9.92 4.83 -4.71
CA ASP A 290 -8.66 4.56 -5.44
C ASP A 290 -8.05 5.81 -6.09
N LEU A 291 -8.76 6.95 -6.10
CA LEU A 291 -8.18 8.25 -6.46
C LEU A 291 -7.50 8.95 -5.26
N ARG A 292 -7.50 8.35 -4.06
CA ARG A 292 -6.91 8.93 -2.84
C ARG A 292 -5.70 8.17 -2.28
N ASP A 293 -5.38 6.99 -2.84
CA ASP A 293 -4.18 6.21 -2.47
C ASP A 293 -3.09 6.33 -3.59
#